data_1077581d118bcf38fd564346f775c941
#
_entry.id   1077581d118bcf38fd564346f775c941
#
_cell.length_a   1.000
_cell.length_b   1.000
_cell.length_c   1.000
_cell.angle_alpha   90.00
_cell.angle_beta   90.00
_cell.angle_gamma   90.00
#
_symmetry.space_group_name_H-M   'P 1'
#
loop_
_entity.id
_entity.type
_entity.pdbx_description
1 polymer ?
#
loop_
_entity_poly.entity_id
_entity_poly.type
_entity_poly.pdbx_seq_one_letter_code
_entity_poly.pdbx_strand_id
1 'polypeptide(L)'
;MTTYRRTGILAGAALAWLALTVPVHAEVRSAAPDAFQILFNEKVAAPPSAVYGAIGQIERWWDGAHTYSGDAANLSIAMQPGGCWCERWAGGAVEHARVIMLMRDQAVRVEGGLGPLQNLGVNAVLTFLLKAEDGGTALTVGYRVNGASASGLDKLAQPVDGVIGAAVQRLKRYVETGKPAP
;
A
#
# COMPACT_ATOMS: atom_id res chain seq x y z
N MET A 1 -48.72 62.26 -9.80
CA MET A 1 -48.59 60.89 -10.34
C MET A 1 -47.17 60.47 -10.15
N THR A 2 -46.89 59.63 -9.10
CA THR A 2 -45.55 59.24 -8.67
C THR A 2 -45.43 57.76 -8.88
N THR A 3 -44.59 57.30 -9.84
CA THR A 3 -44.36 55.91 -10.17
C THR A 3 -43.23 55.40 -9.33
N TYR A 4 -43.55 54.40 -8.48
CA TYR A 4 -42.62 53.70 -7.62
C TYR A 4 -42.00 52.45 -8.37
N ARG A 5 -40.70 52.47 -8.65
CA ARG A 5 -39.98 51.34 -9.23
C ARG A 5 -39.52 50.42 -8.09
N ARG A 6 -40.01 49.19 -8.08
CA ARG A 6 -39.51 48.12 -7.21
C ARG A 6 -38.33 47.43 -7.88
N THR A 7 -37.16 47.56 -7.28
CA THR A 7 -35.96 46.73 -7.59
C THR A 7 -36.01 45.41 -6.80
N GLY A 8 -36.20 44.30 -7.51
CA GLY A 8 -36.11 42.98 -6.92
C GLY A 8 -34.64 42.52 -6.83
N ILE A 9 -34.18 42.20 -5.64
CA ILE A 9 -32.88 41.59 -5.36
C ILE A 9 -33.07 40.09 -5.44
N LEU A 10 -32.47 39.45 -6.46
CA LEU A 10 -32.36 37.97 -6.55
C LEU A 10 -31.16 37.52 -5.71
N ALA A 11 -31.43 36.93 -4.56
CA ALA A 11 -30.46 36.30 -3.75
C ALA A 11 -30.15 34.89 -4.33
N GLY A 12 -28.99 34.72 -4.99
CA GLY A 12 -28.51 33.45 -5.46
C GLY A 12 -27.93 32.63 -4.30
N ALA A 13 -28.57 31.51 -3.93
CA ALA A 13 -28.05 30.56 -2.98
C ALA A 13 -26.97 29.70 -3.66
N ALA A 14 -25.69 29.91 -3.31
CA ALA A 14 -24.60 29.03 -3.71
C ALA A 14 -24.63 27.79 -2.85
N LEU A 15 -25.03 26.64 -3.44
CA LEU A 15 -24.86 25.33 -2.80
C LEU A 15 -23.38 24.96 -2.83
N ALA A 16 -22.71 25.06 -1.68
CA ALA A 16 -21.38 24.51 -1.47
C ALA A 16 -21.49 22.97 -1.36
N TRP A 17 -20.99 22.25 -2.36
CA TRP A 17 -20.81 20.79 -2.29
C TRP A 17 -19.65 20.51 -1.34
N LEU A 18 -19.94 20.08 -0.11
CA LEU A 18 -18.94 19.45 0.75
C LEU A 18 -18.60 18.08 0.15
N ALA A 19 -17.41 17.97 -0.44
CA ALA A 19 -16.84 16.69 -0.79
C ALA A 19 -16.52 15.95 0.52
N LEU A 20 -17.35 14.98 0.89
CA LEU A 20 -17.06 14.02 1.96
C LEU A 20 -15.89 13.16 1.48
N THR A 21 -14.67 13.48 1.94
CA THR A 21 -13.53 12.57 1.83
C THR A 21 -13.80 11.40 2.76
N VAL A 22 -14.27 10.28 2.21
CA VAL A 22 -14.34 9.01 2.94
C VAL A 22 -12.90 8.58 3.18
N PRO A 23 -12.42 8.46 4.42
CA PRO A 23 -11.11 7.91 4.68
C PRO A 23 -11.10 6.47 4.18
N VAL A 24 -10.19 6.16 3.25
CA VAL A 24 -9.92 4.78 2.83
C VAL A 24 -9.29 4.09 4.04
N HIS A 25 -10.06 3.25 4.69
CA HIS A 25 -9.58 2.46 5.82
C HIS A 25 -8.93 1.20 5.28
N ALA A 26 -7.68 0.98 5.65
CA ALA A 26 -7.10 -0.34 5.71
C ALA A 26 -8.03 -1.23 6.57
N GLU A 27 -8.27 -2.45 6.14
CA GLU A 27 -9.20 -3.32 6.85
C GLU A 27 -8.52 -4.65 7.16
N VAL A 28 -8.33 -4.90 8.45
CA VAL A 28 -8.08 -6.26 8.95
C VAL A 28 -9.32 -7.08 8.63
N ARG A 29 -9.25 -7.91 7.58
CA ARG A 29 -10.37 -8.75 7.11
C ARG A 29 -10.66 -9.91 8.06
N SER A 30 -9.62 -10.45 8.65
CA SER A 30 -9.71 -11.51 9.66
C SER A 30 -8.45 -11.53 10.52
N ALA A 31 -8.60 -11.88 11.79
CA ALA A 31 -7.49 -12.12 12.71
C ALA A 31 -7.84 -13.27 13.66
N ALA A 32 -6.91 -14.22 13.80
CA ALA A 32 -6.93 -15.36 14.69
C ALA A 32 -5.51 -15.60 15.22
N PRO A 33 -5.33 -16.33 16.33
CA PRO A 33 -4.00 -16.59 16.90
C PRO A 33 -2.99 -17.22 15.93
N ASP A 34 -3.47 -17.93 14.90
CA ASP A 34 -2.68 -18.65 13.89
C ASP A 34 -2.73 -18.01 12.49
N ALA A 35 -3.54 -16.96 12.28
CA ALA A 35 -3.65 -16.33 10.95
C ALA A 35 -4.21 -14.90 11.03
N PHE A 36 -3.84 -14.08 10.04
CA PHE A 36 -4.58 -12.87 9.72
C PHE A 36 -4.55 -12.54 8.23
N GLN A 37 -5.49 -11.72 7.82
CA GLN A 37 -5.52 -11.15 6.47
C GLN A 37 -5.86 -9.66 6.55
N ILE A 38 -5.05 -8.86 5.86
CA ILE A 38 -5.28 -7.44 5.64
C ILE A 38 -5.44 -7.16 4.16
N LEU A 39 -6.25 -6.15 3.81
CA LEU A 39 -6.55 -5.78 2.44
C LEU A 39 -6.66 -4.27 2.30
N PHE A 40 -6.04 -3.74 1.26
CA PHE A 40 -6.11 -2.33 0.87
C PHE A 40 -6.63 -2.24 -0.55
N ASN A 41 -7.51 -1.26 -0.81
CA ASN A 41 -7.97 -0.94 -2.16
C ASN A 41 -7.74 0.54 -2.38
N GLU A 42 -6.93 0.87 -3.39
CA GLU A 42 -6.54 2.23 -3.73
C GLU A 42 -6.82 2.52 -5.19
N LYS A 43 -7.20 3.75 -5.47
CA LYS A 43 -7.17 4.29 -6.82
C LYS A 43 -5.89 5.10 -7.01
N VAL A 44 -5.07 4.73 -7.99
CA VAL A 44 -3.82 5.40 -8.34
C VAL A 44 -4.00 6.12 -9.66
N ALA A 45 -3.73 7.42 -9.72
CA ALA A 45 -3.89 8.25 -10.92
C ALA A 45 -2.72 8.06 -11.91
N ALA A 46 -2.45 6.80 -12.27
CA ALA A 46 -1.40 6.41 -13.22
C ALA A 46 -1.73 5.05 -13.85
N PRO A 47 -1.22 4.75 -15.05
CA PRO A 47 -1.48 3.46 -15.71
C PRO A 47 -0.86 2.29 -14.95
N PRO A 48 -1.40 1.05 -15.10
CA PRO A 48 -0.88 -0.15 -14.43
C PRO A 48 0.62 -0.39 -14.64
N SER A 49 1.16 -0.03 -15.80
CA SER A 49 2.59 -0.17 -16.10
C SER A 49 3.47 0.70 -15.22
N ALA A 50 3.03 1.92 -14.89
CA ALA A 50 3.74 2.81 -13.97
C ALA A 50 3.72 2.26 -12.52
N VAL A 51 2.56 1.77 -12.07
CA VAL A 51 2.43 1.14 -10.74
C VAL A 51 3.29 -0.13 -10.66
N TYR A 52 3.24 -0.99 -11.68
CA TYR A 52 4.05 -2.20 -11.77
C TYR A 52 5.56 -1.90 -11.71
N GLY A 53 6.02 -0.92 -12.48
CA GLY A 53 7.41 -0.48 -12.45
C GLY A 53 7.84 0.07 -11.09
N ALA A 54 6.98 0.85 -10.45
CA ALA A 54 7.24 1.41 -9.12
C ALA A 54 7.34 0.35 -8.02
N ILE A 55 6.55 -0.73 -8.08
CA ILE A 55 6.66 -1.85 -7.12
C ILE A 55 8.08 -2.40 -7.09
N GLY A 56 8.74 -2.52 -8.27
CA GLY A 56 10.12 -2.98 -8.38
C GLY A 56 11.17 -2.01 -7.84
N GLN A 57 10.82 -0.76 -7.60
CA GLN A 57 11.70 0.31 -7.09
C GLN A 57 11.46 0.55 -5.60
N ILE A 58 11.48 -0.50 -4.80
CA ILE A 58 11.08 -0.47 -3.39
C ILE A 58 11.90 0.51 -2.56
N GLU A 59 13.17 0.71 -2.88
CA GLU A 59 14.07 1.67 -2.25
C GLU A 59 13.60 3.12 -2.39
N ARG A 60 12.71 3.40 -3.35
CA ARG A 60 12.20 4.74 -3.63
C ARG A 60 11.00 5.13 -2.79
N TRP A 61 10.24 4.14 -2.29
CA TRP A 61 8.97 4.44 -1.64
C TRP A 61 8.77 3.75 -0.28
N TRP A 62 9.52 2.69 0.05
CA TRP A 62 9.45 2.09 1.39
C TRP A 62 9.89 3.08 2.47
N ASP A 63 9.44 2.88 3.70
CA ASP A 63 9.87 3.70 4.82
C ASP A 63 11.13 3.11 5.46
N GLY A 64 12.22 3.89 5.54
CA GLY A 64 13.46 3.48 6.21
C GLY A 64 13.28 3.11 7.67
N ALA A 65 12.28 3.69 8.36
CA ALA A 65 11.96 3.33 9.74
C ALA A 65 11.48 1.86 9.88
N HIS A 66 11.06 1.22 8.79
CA HIS A 66 10.63 -0.17 8.73
C HIS A 66 11.61 -1.05 7.96
N THR A 67 12.91 -0.78 8.12
CA THR A 67 14.02 -1.59 7.62
C THR A 67 14.93 -1.97 8.79
N TYR A 68 15.78 -2.98 8.59
CA TYR A 68 16.77 -3.40 9.61
C TYR A 68 17.97 -2.45 9.66
N SER A 69 18.34 -1.86 8.53
CA SER A 69 19.46 -0.92 8.41
C SER A 69 19.10 0.52 8.77
N GLY A 70 17.79 0.84 8.89
CA GLY A 70 17.31 2.22 9.05
C GLY A 70 17.28 3.04 7.76
N ASP A 71 17.60 2.44 6.60
CA ASP A 71 17.68 3.15 5.32
C ASP A 71 17.04 2.34 4.19
N ALA A 72 15.98 2.88 3.58
CA ALA A 72 15.30 2.23 2.46
C ALA A 72 16.18 2.09 1.22
N ALA A 73 17.22 2.91 1.05
CA ALA A 73 18.16 2.81 -0.07
C ALA A 73 18.91 1.47 -0.12
N ASN A 74 18.94 0.74 1.00
CA ASN A 74 19.54 -0.59 1.10
C ASN A 74 18.61 -1.72 0.62
N LEU A 75 17.33 -1.40 0.32
CA LEU A 75 16.36 -2.35 -0.20
C LEU A 75 16.52 -2.56 -1.71
N SER A 76 16.12 -3.72 -2.18
CA SER A 76 15.99 -4.05 -3.60
C SER A 76 15.00 -5.18 -3.82
N ILE A 77 14.32 -5.20 -4.97
CA ILE A 77 13.52 -6.35 -5.44
C ILE A 77 14.04 -6.77 -6.80
N ALA A 78 14.47 -8.03 -6.92
CA ALA A 78 14.76 -8.62 -8.22
C ALA A 78 13.45 -9.10 -8.86
N MET A 79 12.94 -8.37 -9.85
CA MET A 79 11.65 -8.61 -10.50
C MET A 79 11.72 -9.79 -11.48
N GLN A 80 11.95 -10.99 -10.93
CA GLN A 80 11.93 -12.29 -11.62
C GLN A 80 11.46 -13.38 -10.66
N PRO A 81 10.89 -14.50 -11.11
CA PRO A 81 10.53 -15.62 -10.24
C PRO A 81 11.76 -16.10 -9.45
N GLY A 82 11.60 -16.31 -8.13
CA GLY A 82 12.70 -16.60 -7.21
C GLY A 82 13.55 -15.38 -6.81
N GLY A 83 13.29 -14.21 -7.38
CA GLY A 83 14.01 -12.98 -7.07
C GLY A 83 13.82 -12.54 -5.63
N CYS A 84 14.88 -12.03 -5.03
CA CYS A 84 14.90 -11.57 -3.64
C CYS A 84 14.33 -10.16 -3.50
N TRP A 85 13.43 -9.95 -2.54
CA TRP A 85 13.26 -8.68 -1.88
C TRP A 85 14.24 -8.66 -0.71
N CYS A 86 15.38 -8.04 -0.95
CA CYS A 86 16.50 -8.06 -0.03
C CYS A 86 16.81 -6.66 0.50
N GLU A 87 17.39 -6.63 1.68
CA GLU A 87 18.07 -5.48 2.25
C GLU A 87 19.56 -5.84 2.46
N ARG A 88 20.49 -4.94 2.07
CA ARG A 88 21.94 -5.16 2.21
C ARG A 88 22.64 -3.88 2.64
N TRP A 89 23.45 -3.99 3.69
CA TRP A 89 24.27 -2.88 4.19
C TRP A 89 25.60 -3.41 4.72
N ALA A 90 26.53 -2.54 5.10
CA ALA A 90 27.87 -2.93 5.55
C ALA A 90 27.86 -3.91 6.75
N GLY A 91 26.83 -3.88 7.60
CA GLY A 91 26.72 -4.70 8.80
C GLY A 91 25.90 -5.99 8.62
N GLY A 92 25.25 -6.22 7.46
CA GLY A 92 24.41 -7.40 7.29
C GLY A 92 23.58 -7.43 6.02
N ALA A 93 22.77 -8.48 5.92
CA ALA A 93 21.81 -8.64 4.85
C ALA A 93 20.58 -9.40 5.34
N VAL A 94 19.41 -9.06 4.79
CA VAL A 94 18.12 -9.72 5.08
C VAL A 94 17.41 -10.03 3.77
N GLU A 95 16.89 -11.25 3.64
CA GLU A 95 15.87 -11.59 2.66
C GLU A 95 14.51 -11.39 3.33
N HIS A 96 13.78 -10.33 2.94
CA HIS A 96 12.44 -10.05 3.47
C HIS A 96 11.38 -10.96 2.86
N ALA A 97 11.50 -11.19 1.57
CA ALA A 97 10.57 -12.01 0.80
C ALA A 97 11.19 -12.46 -0.53
N ARG A 98 10.49 -13.35 -1.21
CA ARG A 98 10.86 -13.88 -2.52
C ARG A 98 9.73 -13.70 -3.52
N VAL A 99 10.03 -13.23 -4.71
CA VAL A 99 9.06 -13.11 -5.81
C VAL A 99 8.61 -14.51 -6.24
N ILE A 100 7.32 -14.77 -6.15
CA ILE A 100 6.72 -16.06 -6.53
C ILE A 100 5.79 -15.96 -7.75
N MET A 101 5.37 -14.76 -8.12
CA MET A 101 4.55 -14.55 -9.32
C MET A 101 4.74 -13.13 -9.84
N LEU A 102 4.87 -13.03 -11.16
CA LEU A 102 4.84 -11.78 -11.91
C LEU A 102 3.90 -11.94 -13.11
N MET A 103 2.92 -11.06 -13.21
CA MET A 103 2.11 -10.85 -14.41
C MET A 103 2.24 -9.38 -14.76
N ARG A 104 2.95 -9.11 -15.85
CA ARG A 104 3.29 -7.72 -16.24
C ARG A 104 2.04 -6.84 -16.27
N ASP A 105 2.12 -5.71 -15.58
CA ASP A 105 1.07 -4.70 -15.46
C ASP A 105 -0.25 -5.20 -14.83
N GLN A 106 -0.27 -6.42 -14.28
CA GLN A 106 -1.45 -7.04 -13.66
C GLN A 106 -1.24 -7.49 -12.23
N ALA A 107 -0.09 -8.12 -11.91
CA ALA A 107 0.14 -8.63 -10.56
C ALA A 107 1.63 -8.80 -10.22
N VAL A 108 1.93 -8.56 -8.95
CA VAL A 108 3.18 -8.97 -8.29
C VAL A 108 2.82 -9.72 -7.02
N ARG A 109 3.44 -10.88 -6.79
CA ARG A 109 3.26 -11.64 -5.56
C ARG A 109 4.61 -12.03 -4.99
N VAL A 110 4.78 -11.77 -3.69
CA VAL A 110 5.97 -12.17 -2.95
C VAL A 110 5.58 -13.02 -1.75
N GLU A 111 6.43 -13.96 -1.36
CA GLU A 111 6.29 -14.80 -0.19
C GLU A 111 7.38 -14.45 0.83
N GLY A 112 6.97 -14.14 2.06
CA GLY A 112 7.88 -13.84 3.16
C GLY A 112 7.18 -13.20 4.36
N GLY A 113 7.65 -13.55 5.54
CA GLY A 113 7.26 -12.91 6.80
C GLY A 113 8.01 -11.60 6.96
N LEU A 114 7.34 -10.45 6.75
CA LEU A 114 7.98 -9.15 6.83
C LEU A 114 8.23 -8.73 8.28
N GLY A 115 9.39 -8.09 8.54
CA GLY A 115 9.73 -7.54 9.84
C GLY A 115 9.71 -8.59 10.97
N PRO A 116 9.04 -8.34 12.10
CA PRO A 116 9.02 -9.24 13.26
C PRO A 116 8.37 -10.60 12.96
N LEU A 117 7.60 -10.73 11.88
CA LEU A 117 6.98 -11.99 11.47
C LEU A 117 8.00 -13.04 11.06
N GLN A 118 9.21 -12.66 10.62
CA GLN A 118 10.27 -13.59 10.26
C GLN A 118 10.65 -14.52 11.42
N ASN A 119 10.75 -13.97 12.63
CA ASN A 119 11.14 -14.74 13.82
C ASN A 119 10.08 -15.74 14.27
N LEU A 120 8.85 -15.63 13.76
CA LEU A 120 7.73 -16.48 14.14
C LEU A 120 7.58 -17.72 13.23
N GLY A 121 8.41 -17.85 12.19
CA GLY A 121 8.34 -18.97 11.26
C GLY A 121 7.01 -19.06 10.52
N VAL A 122 6.45 -17.94 10.14
CA VAL A 122 5.15 -17.86 9.43
C VAL A 122 5.30 -18.13 7.94
N ASN A 123 4.23 -18.62 7.31
CA ASN A 123 4.01 -18.50 5.88
C ASN A 123 3.22 -17.23 5.60
N ALA A 124 3.75 -16.34 4.77
CA ALA A 124 3.09 -15.09 4.49
C ALA A 124 3.22 -14.72 3.01
N VAL A 125 2.14 -14.20 2.42
CA VAL A 125 2.06 -13.84 1.01
C VAL A 125 1.51 -12.44 0.86
N LEU A 126 2.32 -11.54 0.29
CA LEU A 126 1.92 -10.19 -0.10
C LEU A 126 1.65 -10.17 -1.61
N THR A 127 0.47 -9.69 -1.99
CA THR A 127 0.03 -9.63 -3.38
C THR A 127 -0.38 -8.21 -3.74
N PHE A 128 0.14 -7.71 -4.85
CA PHE A 128 -0.33 -6.50 -5.53
C PHE A 128 -1.11 -6.92 -6.77
N LEU A 129 -2.37 -6.49 -6.88
CA LEU A 129 -3.19 -6.68 -8.08
C LEU A 129 -3.46 -5.32 -8.70
N LEU A 130 -3.30 -5.23 -10.01
CA LEU A 130 -3.43 -4.01 -10.79
C LEU A 130 -4.52 -4.22 -11.83
N LYS A 131 -5.52 -3.37 -11.84
CA LYS A 131 -6.59 -3.38 -12.84
C LYS A 131 -6.70 -1.99 -13.44
N ALA A 132 -6.62 -1.90 -14.77
CA ALA A 132 -6.87 -0.64 -15.45
C ALA A 132 -8.31 -0.17 -15.21
N GLU A 133 -8.46 1.11 -14.87
CA GLU A 133 -9.74 1.81 -14.73
C GLU A 133 -9.66 3.19 -15.37
N ASP A 134 -10.82 3.83 -15.60
CA ASP A 134 -10.86 5.19 -16.11
C ASP A 134 -10.11 6.15 -15.18
N GLY A 135 -9.09 6.81 -15.77
CA GLY A 135 -8.21 7.74 -15.05
C GLY A 135 -7.13 7.10 -14.21
N GLY A 136 -6.83 5.78 -14.36
CA GLY A 136 -5.69 5.18 -13.68
C GLY A 136 -5.76 3.68 -13.43
N THR A 137 -5.40 3.28 -12.22
CA THR A 137 -5.31 1.88 -11.78
C THR A 137 -6.06 1.68 -10.48
N ALA A 138 -6.95 0.68 -10.41
CA ALA A 138 -7.37 0.09 -9.17
C ALA A 138 -6.25 -0.84 -8.66
N LEU A 139 -5.62 -0.45 -7.56
CA LEU A 139 -4.60 -1.20 -6.87
C LEU A 139 -5.22 -1.91 -5.66
N THR A 140 -5.18 -3.25 -5.65
CA THR A 140 -5.51 -4.05 -4.48
C THR A 140 -4.25 -4.65 -3.90
N VAL A 141 -3.98 -4.41 -2.61
CA VAL A 141 -2.84 -5.01 -1.90
C VAL A 141 -3.36 -5.87 -0.77
N GLY A 142 -3.05 -7.16 -0.82
CA GLY A 142 -3.44 -8.13 0.21
C GLY A 142 -2.23 -8.77 0.86
N TYR A 143 -2.20 -8.84 2.20
CA TYR A 143 -1.19 -9.60 2.94
C TYR A 143 -1.88 -10.64 3.80
N ARG A 144 -1.57 -11.90 3.53
CA ARG A 144 -2.08 -13.06 4.26
C ARG A 144 -0.94 -13.73 5.00
N VAL A 145 -1.12 -13.94 6.30
CA VAL A 145 -0.13 -14.53 7.20
C VAL A 145 -0.76 -15.71 7.91
N ASN A 146 -0.03 -16.84 7.97
CA ASN A 146 -0.42 -18.05 8.69
C ASN A 146 0.79 -18.58 9.48
N GLY A 147 0.55 -19.15 10.67
CA GLY A 147 1.60 -19.68 11.53
C GLY A 147 1.03 -20.57 12.63
N ALA A 148 1.83 -20.80 13.65
CA ALA A 148 1.38 -21.54 14.82
C ALA A 148 0.44 -20.69 15.70
N SER A 149 -0.57 -21.31 16.32
CA SER A 149 -1.49 -20.61 17.24
C SER A 149 -0.77 -19.96 18.43
N ALA A 150 0.37 -20.53 18.86
CA ALA A 150 1.21 -19.98 19.90
C ALA A 150 1.88 -18.63 19.51
N SER A 151 1.92 -18.29 18.22
CA SER A 151 2.51 -17.05 17.72
C SER A 151 1.66 -15.82 18.02
N GLY A 152 0.36 -15.97 18.34
CA GLY A 152 -0.51 -14.87 18.69
C GLY A 152 -0.65 -13.83 17.58
N LEU A 153 -0.84 -14.31 16.34
CA LEU A 153 -0.84 -13.49 15.12
C LEU A 153 -1.97 -12.45 15.11
N ASP A 154 -3.07 -12.71 15.81
CA ASP A 154 -4.18 -11.77 16.02
C ASP A 154 -3.72 -10.43 16.62
N LYS A 155 -2.75 -10.46 17.54
CA LYS A 155 -2.19 -9.26 18.18
C LYS A 155 -1.27 -8.47 17.25
N LEU A 156 -0.74 -9.10 16.21
CA LEU A 156 0.14 -8.50 15.22
C LEU A 156 -0.63 -7.94 14.01
N ALA A 157 -1.88 -8.35 13.81
CA ALA A 157 -2.67 -7.94 12.65
C ALA A 157 -2.74 -6.41 12.52
N GLN A 158 -3.11 -5.70 13.59
CA GLN A 158 -3.27 -4.25 13.57
C GLN A 158 -1.94 -3.49 13.41
N PRO A 159 -0.85 -3.80 14.15
CA PRO A 159 0.47 -3.21 13.88
C PRO A 159 0.96 -3.43 12.45
N VAL A 160 0.81 -4.64 11.90
CA VAL A 160 1.22 -4.95 10.51
C VAL A 160 0.35 -4.20 9.50
N ASP A 161 -0.97 -4.10 9.75
CA ASP A 161 -1.88 -3.28 8.94
C ASP A 161 -1.40 -1.83 8.84
N GLY A 162 -1.02 -1.22 9.96
CA GLY A 162 -0.49 0.14 9.98
C GLY A 162 0.76 0.33 9.11
N VAL A 163 1.71 -0.60 9.19
CA VAL A 163 2.97 -0.54 8.40
C VAL A 163 2.69 -0.74 6.91
N ILE A 164 1.94 -1.78 6.54
CA ILE A 164 1.65 -2.07 5.13
C ILE A 164 0.76 -0.99 4.54
N GLY A 165 -0.23 -0.48 5.28
CA GLY A 165 -1.08 0.63 4.84
C GLY A 165 -0.27 1.91 4.56
N ALA A 166 0.64 2.28 5.45
CA ALA A 166 1.55 3.40 5.22
C ALA A 166 2.41 3.18 3.96
N ALA A 167 2.94 1.96 3.76
CA ALA A 167 3.74 1.61 2.58
C ALA A 167 2.91 1.71 1.29
N VAL A 168 1.64 1.27 1.29
CA VAL A 168 0.73 1.39 0.14
C VAL A 168 0.47 2.87 -0.20
N GLN A 169 0.26 3.73 0.79
CA GLN A 169 0.09 5.18 0.57
C GLN A 169 1.37 5.82 0.03
N ARG A 170 2.55 5.42 0.50
CA ARG A 170 3.84 5.89 -0.01
C ARG A 170 4.08 5.45 -1.45
N LEU A 171 3.76 4.19 -1.79
CA LEU A 171 3.80 3.70 -3.18
C LEU A 171 2.88 4.52 -4.10
N LYS A 172 1.61 4.70 -3.71
CA LYS A 172 0.64 5.50 -4.45
C LYS A 172 1.18 6.90 -4.71
N ARG A 173 1.59 7.60 -3.66
CA ARG A 173 2.14 8.95 -3.77
C ARG A 173 3.39 9.00 -4.65
N TYR A 174 4.30 8.03 -4.50
CA TYR A 174 5.50 7.96 -5.33
C TYR A 174 5.16 7.84 -6.82
N VAL A 175 4.20 6.98 -7.16
CA VAL A 175 3.72 6.82 -8.55
C VAL A 175 3.09 8.12 -9.08
N GLU A 176 2.29 8.79 -8.29
CA GLU A 176 1.54 10.00 -8.71
C GLU A 176 2.39 11.27 -8.75
N THR A 177 3.43 11.38 -7.91
CA THR A 177 4.18 12.64 -7.70
C THR A 177 5.70 12.51 -7.85
N GLY A 178 6.23 11.29 -7.93
CA GLY A 178 7.66 11.01 -7.88
C GLY A 178 8.29 11.09 -6.49
N LYS A 179 7.48 11.34 -5.43
CA LYS A 179 7.93 11.46 -4.04
C LYS A 179 7.07 10.60 -3.13
N PRO A 180 7.64 9.77 -2.22
CA PRO A 180 6.87 8.85 -1.36
C PRO A 180 6.27 9.53 -0.12
N ALA A 181 6.80 10.68 0.30
CA ALA A 181 6.35 11.46 1.45
C ALA A 181 5.93 12.88 1.05
N PRO A 182 5.10 13.57 1.85
CA PRO A 182 4.72 14.96 1.63
C PRO A 182 5.92 15.89 1.57
#